data_2b2893f4c8c74a40e173e43517365c57
#
_entry.id   2b2893f4c8c74a40e173e43517365c57
#
_cell.length_a   1.000
_cell.length_b   1.000
_cell.length_c   1.000
_cell.angle_alpha   90.00
_cell.angle_beta   90.00
_cell.angle_gamma   90.00
#
_symmetry.space_group_name_H-M   'P 1'
#
loop_
_entity.id
_entity.type
_entity.pdbx_description
1 polymer ?
#
loop_
_entity_poly.entity_id
_entity_poly.type
_entity_poly.pdbx_seq_one_letter_code
_entity_poly.pdbx_strand_id
1 'polypeptide(L)'
;YDIPAVPECTGEELTNNLLKQIKPFNVKFHLNERVEQLKKTESRWNVKTSGGIEFDVAAIVIAGGVGSFEPRKFPVKECEKFEGNSLFYSIKDKSIFKDKTISIFGGGDSALDWAIELSNTSKVNLIHRRDGFSGVEASVQKVKELNDQGKLNLYTKFQLDSVIGDKNIETVKIKHDEGEIKEIKSDYVLGFFGLIM
;
A
#
# COMPACT_ATOMS: atom_id res chain seq x y z
N TYR A 1 -5.32 18.23 3.56
CA TYR A 1 -4.79 19.56 3.15
C TYR A 1 -4.27 19.56 1.71
N ASP A 2 -4.26 18.41 1.03
CA ASP A 2 -3.64 18.28 -0.30
C ASP A 2 -4.56 18.72 -1.45
N ILE A 3 -5.85 18.82 -1.20
CA ILE A 3 -6.85 19.19 -2.22
C ILE A 3 -7.52 20.49 -1.81
N PRO A 4 -7.34 21.57 -2.57
CA PRO A 4 -8.00 22.85 -2.30
C PRO A 4 -9.51 22.72 -2.21
N ALA A 5 -10.14 23.38 -1.23
CA ALA A 5 -11.58 23.39 -0.96
C ALA A 5 -12.19 22.02 -0.56
N VAL A 6 -11.38 21.01 -0.28
CA VAL A 6 -11.81 19.73 0.29
C VAL A 6 -11.12 19.55 1.63
N PRO A 7 -11.70 19.98 2.75
CA PRO A 7 -11.07 19.90 4.08
C PRO A 7 -10.89 18.45 4.55
N GLU A 8 -11.87 17.60 4.27
CA GLU A 8 -11.84 16.18 4.63
C GLU A 8 -12.79 15.39 3.72
N CYS A 9 -12.34 14.24 3.23
CA CYS A 9 -13.18 13.26 2.54
C CYS A 9 -12.46 11.91 2.48
N THR A 10 -13.22 10.84 2.26
CA THR A 10 -12.64 9.55 1.90
C THR A 10 -12.18 9.55 0.43
N GLY A 11 -11.27 8.64 0.05
CA GLY A 11 -10.85 8.47 -1.33
C GLY A 11 -12.03 8.11 -2.25
N GLU A 12 -13.00 7.34 -1.75
CA GLU A 12 -14.22 6.99 -2.48
C GLU A 12 -15.11 8.21 -2.74
N GLU A 13 -15.35 9.02 -1.72
CA GLU A 13 -16.14 10.26 -1.86
C GLU A 13 -15.50 11.22 -2.86
N LEU A 14 -14.18 11.40 -2.79
CA LEU A 14 -13.45 12.22 -3.74
C LEU A 14 -13.62 11.70 -5.17
N THR A 15 -13.41 10.40 -5.38
CA THR A 15 -13.56 9.78 -6.70
C THR A 15 -14.98 9.94 -7.24
N ASN A 16 -15.99 9.68 -6.41
CA ASN A 16 -17.39 9.85 -6.78
C ASN A 16 -17.76 11.30 -7.14
N ASN A 17 -17.21 12.26 -6.42
CA ASN A 17 -17.42 13.68 -6.71
C ASN A 17 -16.77 14.10 -8.03
N LEU A 18 -15.54 13.64 -8.29
CA LEU A 18 -14.86 13.87 -9.57
C LEU A 18 -15.62 13.25 -10.74
N LEU A 19 -16.12 12.02 -10.60
CA LEU A 19 -16.95 11.36 -11.60
C LEU A 19 -18.25 12.13 -11.88
N LYS A 20 -18.93 12.66 -10.85
CA LYS A 20 -20.08 13.54 -11.00
C LYS A 20 -19.75 14.81 -11.78
N GLN A 21 -18.59 15.40 -11.49
CA GLN A 21 -18.15 16.64 -12.14
C GLN A 21 -17.92 16.48 -13.63
N ILE A 22 -17.39 15.35 -14.08
CA ILE A 22 -17.10 15.08 -15.49
C ILE A 22 -18.28 14.46 -16.26
N LYS A 23 -19.33 14.01 -15.56
CA LYS A 23 -20.51 13.37 -16.17
C LYS A 23 -21.13 14.14 -17.35
N PRO A 24 -21.27 15.50 -17.31
CA PRO A 24 -21.85 16.27 -18.43
C PRO A 24 -21.05 16.19 -19.74
N PHE A 25 -19.77 15.80 -19.69
CA PHE A 25 -18.87 15.78 -20.85
C PHE A 25 -18.87 14.47 -21.63
N ASN A 26 -19.70 13.48 -21.23
CA ASN A 26 -19.80 12.18 -21.89
C ASN A 26 -18.45 11.48 -22.12
N VAL A 27 -17.56 11.54 -21.13
CA VAL A 27 -16.23 10.93 -21.18
C VAL A 27 -16.36 9.40 -21.27
N LYS A 28 -15.66 8.79 -22.22
CA LYS A 28 -15.58 7.32 -22.33
C LYS A 28 -14.42 6.81 -21.49
N PHE A 29 -14.70 5.81 -20.65
CA PHE A 29 -13.71 5.12 -19.84
C PHE A 29 -13.38 3.75 -20.44
N HIS A 30 -12.10 3.45 -20.53
CA HIS A 30 -11.58 2.12 -20.87
C HIS A 30 -10.79 1.63 -19.66
N LEU A 31 -11.50 0.96 -18.74
CA LEU A 31 -10.91 0.46 -17.49
C LEU A 31 -10.20 -0.88 -17.74
N ASN A 32 -9.21 -1.18 -16.88
CA ASN A 32 -8.34 -2.36 -16.99
C ASN A 32 -7.54 -2.43 -18.30
N GLU A 33 -7.33 -1.27 -18.93
CA GLU A 33 -6.56 -1.13 -20.17
C GLU A 33 -5.28 -0.34 -19.88
N ARG A 34 -4.13 -0.94 -20.17
CA ARG A 34 -2.85 -0.25 -20.10
C ARG A 34 -2.43 0.19 -21.50
N VAL A 35 -1.98 1.42 -21.66
CA VAL A 35 -1.36 1.88 -22.90
C VAL A 35 0.02 1.24 -23.03
N GLU A 36 0.23 0.48 -24.11
CA GLU A 36 1.48 -0.23 -24.36
C GLU A 36 2.30 0.38 -25.50
N GLN A 37 1.61 1.02 -26.46
CA GLN A 37 2.30 1.64 -27.59
C GLN A 37 1.72 3.01 -27.89
N LEU A 38 2.63 3.93 -28.18
CA LEU A 38 2.35 5.25 -28.72
C LEU A 38 3.15 5.43 -30.01
N LYS A 39 2.47 5.70 -31.11
CA LYS A 39 3.11 6.02 -32.39
C LYS A 39 2.63 7.35 -32.88
N LYS A 40 3.54 8.26 -33.15
CA LYS A 40 3.26 9.54 -33.80
C LYS A 40 3.13 9.30 -35.30
N THR A 41 2.05 9.78 -35.87
CA THR A 41 1.87 9.95 -37.32
C THR A 41 2.19 11.39 -37.72
N GLU A 42 1.99 11.79 -38.95
CA GLU A 42 2.30 13.18 -39.39
C GLU A 42 1.52 14.23 -38.57
N SER A 43 0.27 13.98 -38.24
CA SER A 43 -0.63 14.96 -37.57
C SER A 43 -1.37 14.41 -36.36
N ARG A 44 -1.23 13.14 -36.05
CA ARG A 44 -2.02 12.46 -34.99
C ARG A 44 -1.16 11.47 -34.21
N TRP A 45 -1.79 10.79 -33.27
CA TRP A 45 -1.17 9.73 -32.48
C TRP A 45 -2.01 8.47 -32.56
N ASN A 46 -1.37 7.35 -32.83
CA ASN A 46 -1.94 6.03 -32.65
C ASN A 46 -1.56 5.52 -31.25
N VAL A 47 -2.58 5.13 -30.49
CA VAL A 47 -2.46 4.60 -29.12
C VAL A 47 -2.98 3.18 -29.13
N LYS A 48 -2.17 2.23 -28.65
CA LYS A 48 -2.59 0.82 -28.50
C LYS A 48 -2.54 0.37 -27.06
N THR A 49 -3.60 -0.34 -26.64
CA THR A 49 -3.74 -0.84 -25.26
C THR A 49 -3.44 -2.33 -25.15
N SER A 50 -3.30 -2.81 -23.92
CA SER A 50 -3.07 -4.23 -23.56
C SER A 50 -4.20 -5.16 -24.05
N GLY A 51 -5.44 -4.67 -24.11
CA GLY A 51 -6.59 -5.40 -24.65
C GLY A 51 -6.72 -5.33 -26.18
N GLY A 52 -5.76 -4.69 -26.86
CA GLY A 52 -5.73 -4.59 -28.31
C GLY A 52 -6.60 -3.48 -28.89
N ILE A 53 -7.15 -2.57 -28.06
CA ILE A 53 -7.89 -1.41 -28.53
C ILE A 53 -6.91 -0.42 -29.14
N GLU A 54 -7.25 0.13 -30.29
CA GLU A 54 -6.48 1.15 -30.97
C GLU A 54 -7.28 2.46 -31.07
N PHE A 55 -6.62 3.57 -30.78
CA PHE A 55 -7.18 4.90 -30.88
C PHE A 55 -6.32 5.76 -31.81
N ASP A 56 -6.96 6.52 -32.65
CA ASP A 56 -6.34 7.58 -33.43
C ASP A 56 -6.77 8.94 -32.87
N VAL A 57 -5.85 9.64 -32.21
CA VAL A 57 -6.15 10.83 -31.42
C VAL A 57 -5.29 12.04 -31.81
N ALA A 58 -5.86 13.23 -31.72
CA ALA A 58 -5.16 14.47 -32.03
C ALA A 58 -4.17 14.88 -30.93
N ALA A 59 -4.50 14.56 -29.68
CA ALA A 59 -3.67 14.92 -28.52
C ALA A 59 -3.76 13.83 -27.43
N ILE A 60 -2.71 13.75 -26.62
CA ILE A 60 -2.62 12.84 -25.48
C ILE A 60 -2.28 13.68 -24.24
N VAL A 61 -3.02 13.45 -23.17
CA VAL A 61 -2.67 13.96 -21.83
C VAL A 61 -2.24 12.78 -20.98
N ILE A 62 -0.99 12.82 -20.50
CA ILE A 62 -0.44 11.79 -19.62
C ILE A 62 -0.74 12.20 -18.18
N ALA A 63 -1.63 11.46 -17.52
CA ALA A 63 -2.01 11.64 -16.13
C ALA A 63 -1.91 10.30 -15.36
N GLY A 64 -0.81 9.60 -15.57
CA GLY A 64 -0.57 8.23 -15.11
C GLY A 64 -0.20 8.09 -13.63
N GLY A 65 -0.09 9.17 -12.89
CA GLY A 65 0.37 9.15 -11.50
C GLY A 65 1.73 8.46 -11.37
N VAL A 66 1.86 7.56 -10.41
CA VAL A 66 3.07 6.73 -10.22
C VAL A 66 3.13 5.50 -11.14
N GLY A 67 2.20 5.38 -12.09
CA GLY A 67 2.11 4.24 -12.99
C GLY A 67 1.31 3.07 -12.41
N SER A 68 1.63 1.84 -12.85
CA SER A 68 1.02 0.63 -12.29
C SER A 68 1.51 0.40 -10.86
N PHE A 69 0.60 -0.08 -10.00
CA PHE A 69 0.96 -0.41 -8.63
C PHE A 69 1.80 -1.68 -8.62
N GLU A 70 3.11 -1.52 -8.51
CA GLU A 70 4.06 -2.62 -8.32
C GLU A 70 4.78 -2.44 -6.97
N PRO A 71 4.29 -3.08 -5.91
CA PRO A 71 4.90 -2.95 -4.60
C PRO A 71 6.25 -3.67 -4.55
N ARG A 72 7.20 -3.08 -3.84
CA ARG A 72 8.41 -3.80 -3.46
C ARG A 72 8.05 -4.94 -2.55
N LYS A 73 8.46 -6.15 -2.92
CA LYS A 73 8.17 -7.37 -2.18
C LYS A 73 9.17 -7.60 -1.05
N PHE A 74 8.78 -8.49 -0.13
CA PHE A 74 9.71 -9.01 0.85
C PHE A 74 10.85 -9.78 0.16
N PRO A 75 12.10 -9.64 0.62
CA PRO A 75 13.23 -10.39 0.06
C PRO A 75 13.24 -11.88 0.45
N VAL A 76 12.33 -12.30 1.30
CA VAL A 76 12.16 -13.66 1.82
C VAL A 76 11.24 -14.44 0.90
N LYS A 77 11.77 -15.43 0.16
CA LYS A 77 11.01 -16.18 -0.87
C LYS A 77 9.80 -16.92 -0.31
N GLU A 78 9.87 -17.38 0.92
CA GLU A 78 8.77 -18.08 1.61
C GLU A 78 7.51 -17.22 1.72
N CYS A 79 7.63 -15.90 1.60
CA CYS A 79 6.50 -14.98 1.62
C CYS A 79 5.59 -15.14 0.40
N GLU A 80 6.12 -15.57 -0.75
CA GLU A 80 5.37 -15.64 -2.01
C GLU A 80 4.13 -16.55 -1.90
N LYS A 81 4.22 -17.65 -1.17
CA LYS A 81 3.09 -18.59 -1.00
C LYS A 81 1.91 -18.01 -0.20
N PHE A 82 2.13 -16.94 0.54
CA PHE A 82 1.12 -16.30 1.37
C PHE A 82 0.52 -15.03 0.75
N GLU A 83 1.07 -14.57 -0.40
CA GLU A 83 0.59 -13.38 -1.08
C GLU A 83 -0.87 -13.52 -1.51
N GLY A 84 -1.67 -12.49 -1.21
CA GLY A 84 -3.10 -12.47 -1.52
C GLY A 84 -3.99 -13.27 -0.56
N ASN A 85 -3.40 -14.00 0.38
CA ASN A 85 -4.12 -14.77 1.40
C ASN A 85 -3.90 -14.22 2.83
N SER A 86 -2.67 -14.24 3.32
CA SER A 86 -2.31 -13.70 4.65
C SER A 86 -1.15 -12.72 4.61
N LEU A 87 -0.62 -12.43 3.41
CA LEU A 87 0.38 -11.40 3.15
C LEU A 87 -0.11 -10.46 2.05
N PHE A 88 -0.12 -9.16 2.35
CA PHE A 88 -0.61 -8.12 1.44
C PHE A 88 0.36 -6.94 1.37
N TYR A 89 0.37 -6.28 0.22
CA TYR A 89 1.11 -5.04 -0.04
C TYR A 89 0.19 -3.83 -0.21
N SER A 90 -1.12 -4.06 -0.20
CA SER A 90 -2.16 -3.04 -0.21
C SER A 90 -3.39 -3.56 0.52
N ILE A 91 -4.14 -2.67 1.13
CA ILE A 91 -5.38 -3.00 1.83
C ILE A 91 -6.56 -2.54 0.96
N LYS A 92 -7.41 -3.49 0.58
CA LYS A 92 -8.66 -3.23 -0.15
C LYS A 92 -9.87 -3.24 0.78
N ASP A 93 -9.85 -4.13 1.76
CA ASP A 93 -10.91 -4.27 2.76
C ASP A 93 -10.25 -4.44 4.13
N LYS A 94 -10.44 -3.45 5.01
CA LYS A 94 -9.88 -3.48 6.37
C LYS A 94 -10.65 -4.37 7.33
N SER A 95 -11.86 -4.79 6.98
CA SER A 95 -12.73 -5.59 7.86
C SER A 95 -12.16 -6.97 8.15
N ILE A 96 -11.36 -7.54 7.24
CA ILE A 96 -10.73 -8.85 7.39
C ILE A 96 -9.72 -8.90 8.55
N PHE A 97 -9.21 -7.75 8.97
CA PHE A 97 -8.19 -7.64 10.01
C PHE A 97 -8.76 -7.49 11.42
N LYS A 98 -10.08 -7.27 11.54
CA LYS A 98 -10.73 -7.08 12.85
C LYS A 98 -10.46 -8.26 13.79
N ASP A 99 -10.08 -7.95 15.04
CA ASP A 99 -9.76 -8.91 16.10
C ASP A 99 -8.58 -9.85 15.78
N LYS A 100 -7.72 -9.45 14.82
CA LYS A 100 -6.55 -10.22 14.37
C LYS A 100 -5.24 -9.63 14.90
N THR A 101 -4.18 -10.43 14.84
CA THR A 101 -2.81 -9.98 15.08
C THR A 101 -2.12 -9.71 13.74
N ILE A 102 -1.63 -8.51 13.55
CA ILE A 102 -1.10 -8.04 12.27
C ILE A 102 0.32 -7.56 12.46
N SER A 103 1.23 -8.03 11.62
CA SER A 103 2.61 -7.51 11.55
C SER A 103 2.76 -6.62 10.32
N ILE A 104 3.01 -5.33 10.54
CA ILE A 104 3.16 -4.30 9.50
C ILE A 104 4.64 -3.98 9.35
N PHE A 105 5.17 -4.10 8.14
CA PHE A 105 6.56 -3.80 7.82
C PHE A 105 6.65 -2.55 6.96
N GLY A 106 7.34 -1.54 7.46
CA GLY A 106 7.54 -0.26 6.76
C GLY A 106 7.85 0.87 7.73
N GLY A 107 8.07 2.07 7.19
CA GLY A 107 8.40 3.26 8.00
C GLY A 107 8.06 4.56 7.29
N GLY A 108 7.32 4.50 6.18
CA GLY A 108 6.72 5.64 5.49
C GLY A 108 5.26 5.83 5.90
N ASP A 109 4.61 6.85 5.33
CA ASP A 109 3.24 7.25 5.65
C ASP A 109 2.26 6.08 5.62
N SER A 110 2.25 5.27 4.55
CA SER A 110 1.34 4.13 4.45
C SER A 110 1.46 3.13 5.61
N ALA A 111 2.69 2.84 6.07
CA ALA A 111 2.89 1.92 7.19
C ALA A 111 2.39 2.52 8.51
N LEU A 112 2.66 3.80 8.75
CA LEU A 112 2.26 4.50 9.95
C LEU A 112 0.74 4.68 10.01
N ASP A 113 0.13 5.14 8.94
CA ASP A 113 -1.31 5.39 8.87
C ASP A 113 -2.11 4.10 9.06
N TRP A 114 -1.70 2.99 8.40
CA TRP A 114 -2.35 1.70 8.61
C TRP A 114 -2.09 1.10 9.99
N ALA A 115 -0.92 1.33 10.59
CA ALA A 115 -0.66 0.92 11.97
C ALA A 115 -1.57 1.65 12.96
N ILE A 116 -1.75 2.96 12.78
CA ILE A 116 -2.66 3.78 13.60
C ILE A 116 -4.10 3.32 13.42
N GLU A 117 -4.56 3.19 12.17
CA GLU A 117 -5.94 2.83 11.85
C GLU A 117 -6.31 1.44 12.39
N LEU A 118 -5.47 0.43 12.13
CA LEU A 118 -5.74 -0.95 12.53
C LEU A 118 -5.58 -1.19 14.03
N SER A 119 -4.79 -0.37 14.74
CA SER A 119 -4.64 -0.48 16.20
C SER A 119 -5.94 -0.24 16.97
N ASN A 120 -6.95 0.36 16.33
CA ASN A 120 -8.26 0.56 16.94
C ASN A 120 -9.09 -0.72 17.06
N THR A 121 -8.83 -1.72 16.22
CA THR A 121 -9.66 -2.93 16.11
C THR A 121 -8.85 -4.24 16.13
N SER A 122 -7.53 -4.15 16.19
CA SER A 122 -6.64 -5.29 15.99
C SER A 122 -5.38 -5.16 16.85
N LYS A 123 -4.67 -6.27 17.06
CA LYS A 123 -3.34 -6.24 17.69
C LYS A 123 -2.30 -5.94 16.60
N VAL A 124 -1.63 -4.81 16.69
CA VAL A 124 -0.68 -4.37 15.66
C VAL A 124 0.75 -4.43 16.20
N ASN A 125 1.63 -5.04 15.38
CA ASN A 125 3.07 -4.98 15.53
C ASN A 125 3.60 -4.17 14.34
N LEU A 126 4.19 -3.00 14.57
CA LEU A 126 4.85 -2.21 13.55
C LEU A 126 6.36 -2.48 13.60
N ILE A 127 6.89 -2.98 12.50
CA ILE A 127 8.29 -3.37 12.35
C ILE A 127 8.96 -2.46 11.34
N HIS A 128 10.03 -1.80 11.75
CA HIS A 128 10.82 -0.92 10.92
C HIS A 128 12.31 -1.20 11.03
N ARG A 129 13.00 -1.27 9.88
CA ARG A 129 14.43 -1.61 9.82
C ARG A 129 15.40 -0.52 10.30
N ARG A 130 14.91 0.68 10.55
CA ARG A 130 15.71 1.83 11.03
C ARG A 130 15.15 2.37 12.33
N ASP A 131 15.91 3.24 13.01
CA ASP A 131 15.40 3.99 14.16
C ASP A 131 14.43 5.10 13.74
N GLY A 132 14.76 5.81 12.65
CA GLY A 132 13.98 6.95 12.15
C GLY A 132 12.99 6.55 11.09
N PHE A 133 11.82 7.14 11.14
CA PHE A 133 10.74 6.99 10.15
C PHE A 133 10.87 8.03 9.04
N SER A 134 10.33 7.73 7.86
CA SER A 134 10.26 8.67 6.73
C SER A 134 8.85 9.24 6.50
N GLY A 135 7.90 8.85 7.32
CA GLY A 135 6.53 9.39 7.27
C GLY A 135 6.41 10.74 7.98
N VAL A 136 5.24 11.36 7.86
CA VAL A 136 4.91 12.66 8.46
C VAL A 136 5.08 12.60 9.97
N GLU A 137 5.70 13.63 10.56
CA GLU A 137 6.02 13.69 12.00
C GLU A 137 4.80 13.47 12.90
N ALA A 138 3.63 13.97 12.51
CA ALA A 138 2.39 13.76 13.27
C ALA A 138 2.02 12.27 13.39
N SER A 139 2.15 11.48 12.31
CA SER A 139 1.91 10.04 12.31
C SER A 139 2.98 9.29 13.12
N VAL A 140 4.23 9.73 13.04
CA VAL A 140 5.34 9.16 13.84
C VAL A 140 5.07 9.36 15.33
N GLN A 141 4.70 10.56 15.73
CA GLN A 141 4.38 10.88 17.12
C GLN A 141 3.20 10.06 17.62
N LYS A 142 2.15 9.92 16.80
CA LYS A 142 0.97 9.13 17.13
C LYS A 142 1.28 7.65 17.35
N VAL A 143 2.14 7.07 16.52
CA VAL A 143 2.59 5.68 16.67
C VAL A 143 3.35 5.48 17.98
N LYS A 144 4.24 6.42 18.35
CA LYS A 144 4.97 6.37 19.62
C LYS A 144 4.01 6.43 20.81
N GLU A 145 3.05 7.36 20.80
CA GLU A 145 2.01 7.47 21.83
C GLU A 145 1.20 6.16 21.98
N LEU A 146 0.80 5.55 20.85
CA LEU A 146 0.05 4.29 20.88
C LEU A 146 0.90 3.13 21.42
N ASN A 147 2.19 3.11 21.14
CA ASN A 147 3.13 2.15 21.71
C ASN A 147 3.25 2.33 23.22
N ASP A 148 3.43 3.56 23.69
CA ASP A 148 3.54 3.89 25.12
C ASP A 148 2.26 3.54 25.89
N GLN A 149 1.11 3.63 25.23
CA GLN A 149 -0.20 3.22 25.76
C GLN A 149 -0.42 1.69 25.66
N GLY A 150 0.48 0.92 25.09
CA GLY A 150 0.32 -0.53 24.89
C GLY A 150 -0.76 -0.91 23.86
N LYS A 151 -1.17 0.02 22.99
CA LYS A 151 -2.18 -0.22 21.95
C LYS A 151 -1.60 -0.82 20.67
N LEU A 152 -0.31 -0.67 20.46
CA LEU A 152 0.46 -1.37 19.44
C LEU A 152 1.86 -1.67 19.97
N ASN A 153 2.59 -2.57 19.30
CA ASN A 153 3.99 -2.84 19.60
C ASN A 153 4.86 -2.25 18.49
N LEU A 154 5.89 -1.50 18.86
CA LEU A 154 6.85 -0.92 17.94
C LEU A 154 8.20 -1.63 18.04
N TYR A 155 8.69 -2.11 16.88
CA TYR A 155 10.00 -2.74 16.74
C TYR A 155 10.84 -1.97 15.73
N THR A 156 11.76 -1.13 16.20
CA THR A 156 12.75 -0.45 15.36
C THR A 156 14.03 -1.26 15.23
N LYS A 157 14.79 -1.07 14.14
CA LYS A 157 16.00 -1.85 13.77
C LYS A 157 15.74 -3.34 13.55
N PHE A 158 14.49 -3.73 13.33
CA PHE A 158 14.11 -5.10 12.98
C PHE A 158 13.67 -5.21 11.53
N GLN A 159 13.96 -6.34 10.92
CA GLN A 159 13.48 -6.72 9.60
C GLN A 159 12.96 -8.15 9.62
N LEU A 160 12.16 -8.51 8.61
CA LEU A 160 11.67 -9.86 8.47
C LEU A 160 12.85 -10.80 8.19
N ASP A 161 12.96 -11.85 8.99
CA ASP A 161 13.92 -12.94 8.81
C ASP A 161 13.27 -14.13 8.10
N SER A 162 12.13 -14.59 8.62
CA SER A 162 11.37 -15.70 8.04
C SER A 162 9.90 -15.66 8.44
N VAL A 163 9.08 -16.45 7.77
CA VAL A 163 7.66 -16.64 8.05
C VAL A 163 7.36 -18.13 8.25
N ILE A 164 6.50 -18.44 9.22
CA ILE A 164 6.08 -19.80 9.55
C ILE A 164 4.57 -19.88 9.39
N GLY A 165 4.10 -20.96 8.77
CA GLY A 165 2.70 -21.27 8.55
C GLY A 165 2.53 -22.26 7.41
N ASP A 166 1.37 -22.88 7.32
CA ASP A 166 1.03 -23.80 6.23
C ASP A 166 0.24 -23.10 5.13
N LYS A 167 -1.06 -22.96 5.26
CA LYS A 167 -1.93 -22.22 4.34
C LYS A 167 -1.89 -20.71 4.59
N ASN A 168 -1.82 -20.32 5.84
CA ASN A 168 -1.74 -18.95 6.30
C ASN A 168 -0.48 -18.76 7.13
N ILE A 169 -0.05 -17.50 7.27
CA ILE A 169 0.99 -17.12 8.22
C ILE A 169 0.44 -17.32 9.64
N GLU A 170 1.26 -17.89 10.52
CA GLU A 170 0.98 -18.09 11.94
C GLU A 170 1.98 -17.34 12.82
N THR A 171 3.22 -17.23 12.34
CA THR A 171 4.31 -16.58 13.07
C THR A 171 5.25 -15.90 12.08
N VAL A 172 5.74 -14.73 12.46
CA VAL A 172 6.87 -14.06 11.79
C VAL A 172 8.07 -14.08 12.70
N LYS A 173 9.24 -14.34 12.16
CA LYS A 173 10.52 -14.13 12.83
C LYS A 173 11.10 -12.81 12.34
N ILE A 174 11.44 -11.95 13.28
CA ILE A 174 12.10 -10.68 13.00
C ILE A 174 13.49 -10.68 13.61
N LYS A 175 14.44 -10.09 12.88
CA LYS A 175 15.84 -10.03 13.28
C LYS A 175 16.26 -8.57 13.44
N HIS A 176 16.82 -8.27 14.61
CA HIS A 176 17.47 -6.99 14.89
C HIS A 176 18.81 -6.87 14.14
N ASP A 177 19.25 -5.67 13.85
CA ASP A 177 20.54 -5.40 13.20
C ASP A 177 21.74 -5.91 14.04
N GLU A 178 21.60 -6.00 15.36
CA GLU A 178 22.59 -6.58 16.29
C GLU A 178 22.48 -8.10 16.45
N GLY A 179 21.55 -8.76 15.72
CA GLY A 179 21.44 -10.22 15.65
C GLY A 179 20.37 -10.86 16.53
N GLU A 180 19.69 -10.12 17.40
CA GLU A 180 18.57 -10.64 18.19
C GLU A 180 17.43 -11.12 17.27
N ILE A 181 16.84 -12.27 17.56
CA ILE A 181 15.69 -12.81 16.83
C ILE A 181 14.48 -12.87 17.77
N LYS A 182 13.35 -12.38 17.29
CA LYS A 182 12.04 -12.47 17.98
C LYS A 182 11.05 -13.20 17.13
N GLU A 183 10.23 -14.03 17.75
CA GLU A 183 9.07 -14.68 17.14
C GLU A 183 7.79 -13.95 17.57
N ILE A 184 6.98 -13.59 16.59
CA ILE A 184 5.73 -12.84 16.78
C ILE A 184 4.60 -13.62 16.13
N LYS A 185 3.60 -14.03 16.90
CA LYS A 185 2.35 -14.58 16.33
C LYS A 185 1.70 -13.54 15.45
N SER A 186 1.29 -13.91 14.25
CA SER A 186 0.66 -13.03 13.27
C SER A 186 -0.33 -13.78 12.41
N ASP A 187 -1.55 -13.30 12.34
CA ASP A 187 -2.57 -13.80 11.41
C ASP A 187 -2.33 -13.22 10.00
N TYR A 188 -1.83 -11.98 9.94
CA TYR A 188 -1.58 -11.25 8.70
C TYR A 188 -0.26 -10.48 8.72
N VAL A 189 0.32 -10.36 7.54
CA VAL A 189 1.53 -9.57 7.29
C VAL A 189 1.24 -8.52 6.21
N LEU A 190 1.61 -7.28 6.49
CA LEU A 190 1.49 -6.17 5.56
C LEU A 190 2.86 -5.58 5.25
N GLY A 191 3.20 -5.44 3.97
CA GLY A 191 4.47 -4.88 3.52
C GLY A 191 4.30 -3.54 2.81
N PHE A 192 4.78 -2.46 3.42
CA PHE A 192 4.73 -1.10 2.87
C PHE A 192 6.14 -0.56 2.63
N PHE A 193 6.81 -1.06 1.59
CA PHE A 193 8.19 -0.72 1.25
C PHE A 193 8.31 0.31 0.12
N GLY A 194 7.19 0.89 -0.31
CA GLY A 194 7.08 1.74 -1.49
C GLY A 194 6.91 0.95 -2.78
N LEU A 195 6.92 1.67 -3.90
CA LEU A 195 6.70 1.12 -5.23
C LEU A 195 8.02 0.93 -5.97
N ILE A 196 8.01 0.03 -6.95
CA ILE A 196 9.03 -0.06 -7.98
C ILE A 196 8.67 1.00 -9.02
N MET A 197 9.59 1.93 -9.28
CA MET A 197 9.46 2.95 -10.32
C MET A 197 10.34 2.58 -11.51
#